data_c4b00f6f16c68ad8d60adbec961fea64
#
_entry.id   c4b00f6f16c68ad8d60adbec961fea64
#
_cell.length_a   1.000
_cell.length_b   1.000
_cell.length_c   1.000
_cell.angle_alpha   90.00
_cell.angle_beta   90.00
_cell.angle_gamma   90.00
#
_symmetry.space_group_name_H-M   'P 1'
#
loop_
_entity.id
_entity.type
_entity.pdbx_description
1 polymer ?
#
loop_
_entity_poly.entity_id
_entity_poly.type
_entity_poly.pdbx_seq_one_letter_code
_entity_poly.pdbx_strand_id
1 'polypeptide(L)'
;MARKRIDDRIKPYKKKDGKAYYQFQVYCGTNPKTGKKQYTTRRGFESVLAATTALQRLEVELMDTGLVVKEKFTYRELYNEWVVTYQKRVRPSTFQATVTYFKKHILPAFGDYYIDTITIQDCQAQVNQWYVKYPKSTQSYKIYAQMIFKYAQKLNLIDKNPMSLVDLPKSDEFKDDKLKYYDRDTLIRFLKYIEPFKEVYTFFYLLSYTGLRCGEAFALTWNDIDFKNHSINVNKTVARSIEDKYISQTKTKNGMRIIRINNSLEHLLNEWKELSGNKTYVFQNRNNSFYSSNTAVYWLNQILEGTNFPRITPHGFRHTHASLLAEAGADLKDIQDRLGHGDIQTTANIYTHVTNNKKDNTIDKFDRLMSLEGQKDSQSLKTENKKTTKPLI
;
A
#
# COMPACT_ATOMS: atom_id res chain seq x y z
N MET A 1 32.48 25.59 63.09
CA MET A 1 31.82 25.04 61.89
C MET A 1 30.71 25.99 61.46
N ALA A 2 30.81 26.69 60.36
CA ALA A 2 29.75 27.58 59.88
C ALA A 2 28.52 26.75 59.50
N ARG A 3 27.35 27.01 60.06
CA ARG A 3 26.08 26.43 59.68
C ARG A 3 25.82 26.79 58.21
N LYS A 4 25.84 25.80 57.32
CA LYS A 4 25.52 25.98 55.89
C LYS A 4 24.09 26.57 55.84
N ARG A 5 23.97 27.80 55.34
CA ARG A 5 22.67 28.48 55.18
C ARG A 5 21.77 27.65 54.26
N ILE A 6 20.60 27.32 54.74
CA ILE A 6 19.60 26.60 53.93
C ILE A 6 19.13 27.57 52.82
N ASP A 7 19.00 27.08 51.59
CA ASP A 7 18.47 27.89 50.50
C ASP A 7 16.99 28.25 50.80
N ASP A 8 16.68 29.55 50.74
CA ASP A 8 15.37 30.09 51.12
C ASP A 8 14.20 29.59 50.24
N ARG A 9 14.52 28.99 49.12
CA ARG A 9 13.54 28.32 48.21
C ARG A 9 13.08 26.97 48.73
N ILE A 10 13.84 26.34 49.66
CA ILE A 10 13.49 25.04 50.25
C ILE A 10 12.59 25.27 51.45
N LYS A 11 11.33 24.87 51.36
CA LYS A 11 10.33 25.05 52.42
C LYS A 11 9.87 23.72 52.97
N PRO A 12 9.77 23.60 54.29
CA PRO A 12 9.15 22.41 54.91
C PRO A 12 7.64 22.44 54.71
N TYR A 13 7.03 21.24 54.59
CA TYR A 13 5.59 21.06 54.66
C TYR A 13 5.26 19.72 55.31
N LYS A 14 4.06 19.56 55.88
CA LYS A 14 3.60 18.33 56.50
C LYS A 14 2.63 17.60 55.58
N LYS A 15 2.81 16.30 55.41
CA LYS A 15 1.81 15.43 54.80
C LYS A 15 0.75 15.00 55.80
N LYS A 16 -0.34 14.36 55.34
CA LYS A 16 -1.42 13.82 56.15
C LYS A 16 -0.94 12.75 57.17
N ASP A 17 0.21 12.14 56.94
CA ASP A 17 0.89 11.20 57.84
C ASP A 17 1.59 11.84 59.02
N GLY A 18 1.52 13.18 59.14
CA GLY A 18 2.16 13.96 60.19
C GLY A 18 3.66 14.19 60.03
N LYS A 19 4.31 13.56 59.08
CA LYS A 19 5.76 13.70 58.85
C LYS A 19 6.08 14.98 58.07
N ALA A 20 7.21 15.61 58.46
CA ALA A 20 7.73 16.78 57.75
C ALA A 20 8.51 16.38 56.51
N TYR A 21 8.20 17.00 55.40
CA TYR A 21 8.89 16.88 54.11
C TYR A 21 9.30 18.25 53.62
N TYR A 22 10.18 18.27 52.63
CA TYR A 22 10.68 19.51 52.02
C TYR A 22 10.23 19.62 50.57
N GLN A 23 10.04 20.87 50.12
CA GLN A 23 9.70 21.22 48.76
C GLN A 23 10.48 22.47 48.35
N PHE A 24 10.65 22.63 47.04
CA PHE A 24 11.16 23.87 46.47
C PHE A 24 10.45 24.23 45.19
N GLN A 25 10.50 25.49 44.82
CA GLN A 25 10.01 26.02 43.57
C GLN A 25 11.14 26.80 42.90
N VAL A 26 11.30 26.53 41.58
CA VAL A 26 12.31 27.19 40.75
C VAL A 26 11.63 27.87 39.59
N TYR A 27 12.10 29.07 39.27
CA TYR A 27 11.70 29.79 38.06
C TYR A 27 12.32 29.10 36.83
N CYS A 28 11.50 28.74 35.88
CA CYS A 28 11.90 28.02 34.66
C CYS A 28 11.84 28.91 33.40
N GLY A 29 11.80 30.23 33.55
CA GLY A 29 11.75 31.18 32.45
C GLY A 29 10.38 31.74 32.18
N THR A 30 10.29 32.47 31.07
CA THR A 30 9.05 33.10 30.60
C THR A 30 8.62 32.40 29.32
N ASN A 31 7.35 32.00 29.24
CA ASN A 31 6.80 31.43 28.02
C ASN A 31 6.88 32.46 26.89
N PRO A 32 7.62 32.20 25.79
CA PRO A 32 7.83 33.17 24.73
C PRO A 32 6.53 33.54 23.96
N LYS A 33 5.52 32.67 23.98
CA LYS A 33 4.23 32.92 23.31
C LYS A 33 3.24 33.71 24.15
N THR A 34 3.29 33.57 25.50
CA THR A 34 2.27 34.15 26.39
C THR A 34 2.83 35.24 27.31
N GLY A 35 4.16 35.41 27.40
CA GLY A 35 4.83 36.31 28.30
C GLY A 35 4.71 35.96 29.80
N LYS A 36 4.10 34.83 30.14
CA LYS A 36 3.89 34.41 31.55
C LYS A 36 5.12 33.73 32.12
N LYS A 37 5.47 34.06 33.35
CA LYS A 37 6.54 33.39 34.10
C LYS A 37 6.15 31.95 34.43
N GLN A 38 7.04 31.03 34.19
CA GLN A 38 6.86 29.58 34.46
C GLN A 38 7.70 29.16 35.68
N TYR A 39 7.11 28.32 36.51
CA TYR A 39 7.74 27.78 37.70
C TYR A 39 7.53 26.27 37.75
N THR A 40 8.55 25.52 38.18
CA THR A 40 8.41 24.11 38.53
C THR A 40 8.50 23.91 40.03
N THR A 41 7.67 23.03 40.57
CA THR A 41 7.67 22.69 42.00
C THR A 41 8.05 21.24 42.17
N ARG A 42 9.02 20.93 43.03
CA ARG A 42 9.39 19.58 43.43
C ARG A 42 9.08 19.38 44.89
N ARG A 43 8.46 18.25 45.25
CA ARG A 43 7.97 17.95 46.61
C ARG A 43 8.34 16.53 47.03
N GLY A 44 8.31 16.26 48.33
CA GLY A 44 8.44 14.90 48.85
C GLY A 44 9.84 14.53 49.31
N PHE A 45 10.73 15.49 49.49
CA PHE A 45 12.08 15.24 49.99
C PHE A 45 12.05 15.03 51.51
N GLU A 46 12.66 13.97 51.98
CA GLU A 46 12.69 13.60 53.42
C GLU A 46 13.72 14.40 54.20
N SER A 47 14.65 15.06 53.55
CA SER A 47 15.66 15.89 54.20
C SER A 47 15.99 17.15 53.40
N VAL A 48 16.49 18.20 54.10
CA VAL A 48 17.00 19.43 53.46
C VAL A 48 18.13 19.10 52.46
N LEU A 49 19.00 18.17 52.83
CA LEU A 49 20.12 17.77 51.95
C LEU A 49 19.62 17.18 50.63
N ALA A 50 18.63 16.28 50.68
CA ALA A 50 18.03 15.68 49.49
C ALA A 50 17.36 16.75 48.60
N ALA A 51 16.66 17.71 49.21
CA ALA A 51 16.06 18.84 48.48
C ALA A 51 17.12 19.75 47.84
N THR A 52 18.20 20.04 48.56
CA THR A 52 19.31 20.88 48.07
C THR A 52 19.99 20.21 46.86
N THR A 53 20.29 18.92 46.99
CA THR A 53 20.93 18.17 45.86
C THR A 53 20.03 18.14 44.65
N ALA A 54 18.74 17.93 44.82
CA ALA A 54 17.78 17.95 43.72
C ALA A 54 17.63 19.34 43.09
N LEU A 55 17.68 20.39 43.91
CA LEU A 55 17.63 21.77 43.47
C LEU A 55 18.86 22.10 42.62
N GLN A 56 20.09 21.77 43.05
CA GLN A 56 21.33 21.99 42.33
C GLN A 56 21.37 21.24 40.99
N ARG A 57 20.91 19.99 40.97
CA ARG A 57 20.79 19.21 39.73
C ARG A 57 19.85 19.89 38.74
N LEU A 58 18.69 20.35 39.21
CA LEU A 58 17.74 21.07 38.36
C LEU A 58 18.29 22.40 37.84
N GLU A 59 19.06 23.12 38.65
CA GLU A 59 19.72 24.38 38.20
C GLU A 59 20.75 24.13 37.09
N VAL A 60 21.58 23.09 37.22
CA VAL A 60 22.51 22.68 36.17
C VAL A 60 21.76 22.28 34.90
N GLU A 61 20.69 21.47 35.01
CA GLU A 61 19.86 21.08 33.88
C GLU A 61 19.22 22.30 33.18
N LEU A 62 18.78 23.29 33.94
CA LEU A 62 18.20 24.53 33.43
C LEU A 62 19.25 25.45 32.78
N MET A 63 20.51 25.41 33.22
CA MET A 63 21.64 26.17 32.60
C MET A 63 22.02 25.53 31.25
N ASP A 64 22.09 24.20 31.18
CA ASP A 64 22.50 23.47 29.98
C ASP A 64 21.43 23.44 28.88
N THR A 65 20.16 23.36 29.24
CA THR A 65 19.08 23.16 28.27
C THR A 65 18.33 24.42 27.88
N GLY A 66 18.65 25.59 28.54
CA GLY A 66 17.81 26.78 28.40
C GLY A 66 16.37 26.51 28.85
N LEU A 67 15.82 27.43 29.61
CA LEU A 67 14.54 27.38 30.36
C LEU A 67 13.27 27.01 29.55
N VAL A 68 13.28 25.90 28.84
CA VAL A 68 12.12 25.42 28.11
C VAL A 68 11.53 24.23 28.86
N VAL A 69 10.44 24.42 29.57
CA VAL A 69 9.56 23.32 29.94
C VAL A 69 9.07 22.74 28.61
N LYS A 70 9.65 21.63 28.17
CA LYS A 70 9.15 20.92 26.98
C LYS A 70 7.69 20.57 27.23
N GLU A 71 6.81 21.14 26.45
CA GLU A 71 5.40 20.74 26.47
C GLU A 71 5.36 19.25 26.19
N LYS A 72 4.73 18.48 27.05
CA LYS A 72 4.59 17.03 26.87
C LYS A 72 3.38 16.76 26.00
N PHE A 73 3.61 16.10 24.91
CA PHE A 73 2.57 15.68 23.98
C PHE A 73 2.40 14.16 24.04
N THR A 74 1.17 13.72 24.05
CA THR A 74 0.84 12.31 23.81
C THR A 74 1.00 12.00 22.31
N TYR A 75 1.20 10.73 22.00
CA TYR A 75 1.23 10.26 20.62
C TYR A 75 -0.08 10.62 19.88
N ARG A 76 -1.23 10.57 20.55
CA ARG A 76 -2.55 10.91 20.02
C ARG A 76 -2.68 12.40 19.69
N GLU A 77 -2.20 13.27 20.52
CA GLU A 77 -2.21 14.73 20.26
C GLU A 77 -1.40 15.06 19.02
N LEU A 78 -0.20 14.49 18.90
CA LEU A 78 0.64 14.66 17.71
C LEU A 78 0.01 14.06 16.45
N TYR A 79 -0.66 12.92 16.56
CA TYR A 79 -1.43 12.36 15.46
C TYR A 79 -2.53 13.32 15.02
N ASN A 80 -3.29 13.91 15.95
CA ASN A 80 -4.39 14.81 15.64
C ASN A 80 -3.92 16.08 14.91
N GLU A 81 -2.76 16.60 15.26
CA GLU A 81 -2.14 17.72 14.54
C GLU A 81 -1.62 17.31 13.16
N TRP A 82 -0.88 16.20 13.12
CA TRP A 82 -0.27 15.70 11.90
C TRP A 82 -1.29 15.32 10.84
N VAL A 83 -2.39 14.68 11.21
CA VAL A 83 -3.39 14.13 10.29
C VAL A 83 -4.08 15.21 9.46
N VAL A 84 -4.27 16.41 10.01
CA VAL A 84 -4.87 17.57 9.31
C VAL A 84 -4.00 18.00 8.11
N THR A 85 -2.69 18.05 8.33
CA THR A 85 -1.74 18.39 7.26
C THR A 85 -1.57 17.24 6.27
N TYR A 86 -1.56 16.00 6.76
CA TYR A 86 -1.42 14.80 5.94
C TYR A 86 -2.59 14.64 4.97
N GLN A 87 -3.82 14.93 5.39
CA GLN A 87 -5.02 14.88 4.55
C GLN A 87 -4.86 15.72 3.26
N LYS A 88 -4.24 16.89 3.35
CA LYS A 88 -4.03 17.78 2.21
C LYS A 88 -2.95 17.30 1.22
N ARG A 89 -2.13 16.32 1.62
CA ARG A 89 -0.96 15.84 0.86
C ARG A 89 -1.19 14.53 0.14
N VAL A 90 -2.24 13.81 0.48
CA VAL A 90 -2.51 12.48 -0.05
C VAL A 90 -3.89 12.38 -0.68
N ARG A 91 -4.08 11.38 -1.54
CA ARG A 91 -5.40 11.13 -2.13
C ARG A 91 -6.39 10.66 -1.07
N PRO A 92 -7.70 10.95 -1.22
CA PRO A 92 -8.73 10.56 -0.25
C PRO A 92 -8.72 9.06 0.11
N SER A 93 -8.48 8.19 -0.87
CA SER A 93 -8.39 6.72 -0.63
C SER A 93 -7.18 6.33 0.24
N THR A 94 -6.03 6.99 0.05
CA THR A 94 -4.85 6.78 0.90
C THR A 94 -5.10 7.31 2.30
N PHE A 95 -5.71 8.50 2.40
CA PHE A 95 -6.09 9.10 3.68
C PHE A 95 -7.01 8.17 4.48
N GLN A 96 -8.06 7.63 3.85
CA GLN A 96 -8.97 6.69 4.50
C GLN A 96 -8.26 5.44 5.03
N ALA A 97 -7.40 4.82 4.22
CA ALA A 97 -6.63 3.66 4.65
C ALA A 97 -5.74 3.99 5.84
N THR A 98 -5.04 5.14 5.79
CA THR A 98 -4.18 5.62 6.86
C THR A 98 -4.97 5.83 8.17
N VAL A 99 -6.07 6.56 8.12
CA VAL A 99 -6.94 6.79 9.30
C VAL A 99 -7.44 5.47 9.89
N THR A 100 -7.76 4.50 9.03
CA THR A 100 -8.21 3.17 9.48
C THR A 100 -7.10 2.43 10.22
N TYR A 101 -5.86 2.46 9.72
CA TYR A 101 -4.72 1.84 10.41
C TYR A 101 -4.44 2.50 11.76
N PHE A 102 -4.47 3.84 11.81
CA PHE A 102 -4.30 4.55 13.08
C PHE A 102 -5.39 4.19 14.09
N LYS A 103 -6.67 4.31 13.71
CA LYS A 103 -7.79 4.05 14.62
C LYS A 103 -7.83 2.61 15.15
N LYS A 104 -7.55 1.62 14.28
CA LYS A 104 -7.71 0.20 14.63
C LYS A 104 -6.48 -0.41 15.29
N HIS A 105 -5.28 0.09 14.99
CA HIS A 105 -4.05 -0.63 15.35
C HIS A 105 -3.00 0.24 16.05
N ILE A 106 -2.81 1.48 15.64
CA ILE A 106 -1.69 2.29 16.11
C ILE A 106 -2.06 3.11 17.35
N LEU A 107 -3.17 3.84 17.32
CA LEU A 107 -3.62 4.62 18.47
C LEU A 107 -4.00 3.78 19.69
N PRO A 108 -4.59 2.58 19.56
CA PRO A 108 -4.76 1.70 20.70
C PRO A 108 -3.45 1.25 21.36
N ALA A 109 -2.35 1.22 20.60
CA ALA A 109 -1.05 0.81 21.11
C ALA A 109 -0.25 1.94 21.77
N PHE A 110 -0.25 3.13 21.16
CA PHE A 110 0.64 4.22 21.58
C PHE A 110 -0.09 5.51 21.96
N GLY A 111 -1.38 5.63 21.63
CA GLY A 111 -2.09 6.91 21.65
C GLY A 111 -2.00 7.67 22.96
N ASP A 112 -2.08 6.99 24.08
CA ASP A 112 -2.17 7.59 25.40
C ASP A 112 -0.80 7.74 26.10
N TYR A 113 0.28 7.29 25.46
CA TYR A 113 1.63 7.48 25.99
C TYR A 113 2.20 8.85 25.57
N TYR A 114 2.99 9.45 26.44
CA TYR A 114 3.78 10.61 26.08
C TYR A 114 4.87 10.21 25.10
N ILE A 115 5.04 11.01 24.05
CA ILE A 115 5.92 10.69 22.91
C ILE A 115 7.39 10.48 23.31
N ASP A 116 7.85 11.24 24.31
CA ASP A 116 9.21 11.21 24.88
C ASP A 116 9.47 10.01 25.79
N THR A 117 8.42 9.27 26.18
CA THR A 117 8.52 8.09 27.06
C THR A 117 8.50 6.77 26.33
N ILE A 118 8.09 6.76 25.05
CA ILE A 118 8.01 5.52 24.25
C ILE A 118 9.41 5.08 23.88
N THR A 119 9.79 3.88 24.34
CA THR A 119 11.11 3.30 24.11
C THR A 119 11.17 2.42 22.87
N ILE A 120 12.38 2.06 22.44
CA ILE A 120 12.59 1.06 21.36
C ILE A 120 12.01 -0.29 21.78
N GLN A 121 12.10 -0.65 23.07
CA GLN A 121 11.55 -1.91 23.58
C GLN A 121 10.03 -1.95 23.46
N ASP A 122 9.33 -0.86 23.78
CA ASP A 122 7.87 -0.75 23.61
C ASP A 122 7.48 -0.90 22.16
N CYS A 123 8.20 -0.23 21.25
CA CYS A 123 7.99 -0.32 19.82
C CYS A 123 8.24 -1.74 19.29
N GLN A 124 9.31 -2.42 19.73
CA GLN A 124 9.60 -3.79 19.31
C GLN A 124 8.56 -4.78 19.82
N ALA A 125 8.17 -4.67 21.08
CA ALA A 125 7.12 -5.51 21.67
C ALA A 125 5.80 -5.38 20.88
N GLN A 126 5.43 -4.15 20.53
CA GLN A 126 4.21 -3.89 19.75
C GLN A 126 4.30 -4.42 18.31
N VAL A 127 5.44 -4.28 17.65
CA VAL A 127 5.65 -4.85 16.29
C VAL A 127 5.57 -6.37 16.33
N ASN A 128 6.13 -7.01 17.35
CA ASN A 128 6.02 -8.45 17.53
C ASN A 128 4.56 -8.90 17.73
N GLN A 129 3.77 -8.15 18.53
CA GLN A 129 2.33 -8.42 18.70
C GLN A 129 1.56 -8.26 17.39
N TRP A 130 1.84 -7.20 16.63
CA TRP A 130 1.21 -7.03 15.31
C TRP A 130 1.59 -8.16 14.36
N TYR A 131 2.84 -8.63 14.42
CA TYR A 131 3.30 -9.72 13.55
C TYR A 131 2.56 -11.02 13.82
N VAL A 132 2.35 -11.39 15.07
CA VAL A 132 1.58 -12.58 15.44
C VAL A 132 0.13 -12.49 14.94
N LYS A 133 -0.49 -11.33 15.05
CA LYS A 133 -1.91 -11.16 14.72
C LYS A 133 -2.17 -10.78 13.28
N TYR A 134 -1.26 -10.00 12.65
CA TYR A 134 -1.42 -9.43 11.31
C TYR A 134 -0.10 -9.45 10.52
N PRO A 135 0.49 -10.61 10.27
CA PRO A 135 1.84 -10.70 9.72
C PRO A 135 2.02 -9.94 8.40
N LYS A 136 1.05 -10.03 7.47
CA LYS A 136 1.08 -9.33 6.18
C LYS A 136 0.95 -7.80 6.27
N SER A 137 0.41 -7.28 7.36
CA SER A 137 0.14 -5.84 7.55
C SER A 137 1.12 -5.15 8.50
N THR A 138 1.93 -5.90 9.23
CA THR A 138 2.85 -5.40 10.27
C THR A 138 3.80 -4.35 9.73
N GLN A 139 4.38 -4.57 8.55
CA GLN A 139 5.25 -3.59 7.90
C GLN A 139 4.52 -2.25 7.65
N SER A 140 3.27 -2.31 7.22
CA SER A 140 2.47 -1.09 7.01
C SER A 140 2.21 -0.37 8.33
N TYR A 141 1.85 -1.10 9.39
CA TYR A 141 1.63 -0.50 10.72
C TYR A 141 2.90 0.17 11.26
N LYS A 142 4.06 -0.48 11.13
CA LYS A 142 5.36 0.10 11.48
C LYS A 142 5.62 1.40 10.72
N ILE A 143 5.45 1.41 9.39
CA ILE A 143 5.68 2.59 8.54
C ILE A 143 4.77 3.75 8.97
N TYR A 144 3.48 3.50 9.19
CA TYR A 144 2.55 4.55 9.61
C TYR A 144 2.85 5.04 11.03
N ALA A 145 3.12 4.14 11.98
CA ALA A 145 3.51 4.53 13.34
C ALA A 145 4.78 5.40 13.34
N GLN A 146 5.75 5.06 12.52
CA GLN A 146 7.00 5.83 12.37
C GLN A 146 6.77 7.28 11.92
N MET A 147 5.68 7.57 11.20
CA MET A 147 5.40 8.92 10.70
C MET A 147 5.15 9.93 11.83
N ILE A 148 4.50 9.52 12.91
CA ILE A 148 4.24 10.41 14.06
C ILE A 148 5.52 10.65 14.86
N PHE A 149 6.35 9.64 15.08
CA PHE A 149 7.67 9.85 15.67
C PHE A 149 8.54 10.77 14.82
N LYS A 150 8.50 10.63 13.49
CA LYS A 150 9.19 11.55 12.58
C LYS A 150 8.62 12.98 12.65
N TYR A 151 7.34 13.13 12.88
CA TYR A 151 6.72 14.42 13.13
C TYR A 151 7.18 15.02 14.46
N ALA A 152 7.24 14.22 15.53
CA ALA A 152 7.77 14.61 16.83
C ALA A 152 9.24 15.06 16.76
N GLN A 153 10.07 14.39 15.96
CA GLN A 153 11.47 14.82 15.71
C GLN A 153 11.52 16.20 15.04
N LYS A 154 10.65 16.47 14.07
CA LYS A 154 10.56 17.79 13.41
C LYS A 154 10.18 18.91 14.37
N LEU A 155 9.46 18.59 15.43
CA LEU A 155 9.07 19.52 16.49
C LEU A 155 10.11 19.60 17.62
N ASN A 156 11.23 18.88 17.51
CA ASN A 156 12.28 18.77 18.53
C ASN A 156 11.75 18.25 19.89
N LEU A 157 10.70 17.41 19.87
CA LEU A 157 10.14 16.78 21.06
C LEU A 157 10.92 15.52 21.45
N ILE A 158 11.51 14.83 20.48
CA ILE A 158 12.38 13.66 20.65
C ILE A 158 13.59 13.77 19.73
N ASP A 159 14.74 13.27 20.17
CA ASP A 159 15.98 13.29 19.39
C ASP A 159 16.03 12.14 18.37
N LYS A 160 15.57 10.96 18.75
CA LYS A 160 15.59 9.73 17.93
C LYS A 160 14.19 9.18 17.76
N ASN A 161 13.95 8.60 16.60
CA ASN A 161 12.71 7.89 16.32
C ASN A 161 12.83 6.42 16.77
N PRO A 162 12.19 5.99 17.87
CA PRO A 162 12.34 4.62 18.38
C PRO A 162 11.83 3.57 17.40
N MET A 163 10.78 3.87 16.64
CA MET A 163 10.19 2.94 15.65
C MET A 163 11.12 2.67 14.45
N SER A 164 12.06 3.59 14.15
CA SER A 164 13.01 3.39 13.06
C SER A 164 14.05 2.30 13.36
N LEU A 165 14.31 2.04 14.63
CA LEU A 165 15.32 1.10 15.12
C LEU A 165 14.75 -0.30 15.40
N VAL A 166 13.45 -0.50 15.18
CA VAL A 166 12.77 -1.77 15.39
C VAL A 166 13.00 -2.71 14.21
N ASP A 167 13.29 -3.96 14.50
CA ASP A 167 13.39 -5.01 13.50
C ASP A 167 12.04 -5.61 13.15
N LEU A 168 11.85 -5.93 11.86
CA LEU A 168 10.71 -6.73 11.42
C LEU A 168 11.08 -8.21 11.49
N PRO A 169 10.24 -9.06 12.09
CA PRO A 169 10.45 -10.49 12.05
C PRO A 169 10.56 -10.99 10.60
N LYS A 170 11.54 -11.81 10.31
CA LYS A 170 11.66 -12.49 9.01
C LYS A 170 10.59 -13.57 8.94
N SER A 171 9.76 -13.55 7.91
CA SER A 171 8.80 -14.61 7.67
C SER A 171 9.34 -15.56 6.61
N ASP A 172 9.76 -16.74 7.00
CA ASP A 172 10.04 -17.81 6.04
C ASP A 172 8.74 -18.48 5.53
N GLU A 173 7.64 -18.32 6.26
CA GLU A 173 6.35 -18.95 5.96
C GLU A 173 5.55 -18.25 4.84
N PHE A 174 5.88 -17.00 4.47
CA PHE A 174 5.09 -16.24 3.48
C PHE A 174 5.69 -16.21 2.07
N LYS A 175 6.70 -17.05 1.80
CA LYS A 175 7.28 -17.20 0.45
C LYS A 175 6.33 -17.90 -0.55
N ASP A 176 5.21 -18.43 -0.10
CA ASP A 176 4.25 -19.15 -0.94
C ASP A 176 3.08 -18.26 -1.45
N ASP A 177 3.33 -16.95 -1.59
CA ASP A 177 2.45 -16.09 -2.41
C ASP A 177 2.69 -16.41 -3.90
N LYS A 178 2.51 -17.67 -4.28
CA LYS A 178 2.35 -18.03 -5.69
C LYS A 178 1.24 -17.16 -6.23
N LEU A 179 1.54 -16.41 -7.28
CA LEU A 179 0.57 -15.59 -8.00
C LEU A 179 -0.65 -16.46 -8.30
N LYS A 180 -1.75 -16.20 -7.57
CA LYS A 180 -2.99 -16.97 -7.77
C LYS A 180 -3.66 -16.47 -9.03
N TYR A 181 -3.53 -17.24 -10.08
CA TYR A 181 -4.20 -17.02 -11.36
C TYR A 181 -4.78 -18.34 -11.87
N TYR A 182 -5.71 -18.29 -12.79
CA TYR A 182 -6.24 -19.45 -13.49
C TYR A 182 -5.41 -19.74 -14.74
N ASP A 183 -5.12 -21.00 -14.99
CA ASP A 183 -4.70 -21.44 -16.30
C ASP A 183 -5.88 -21.34 -17.30
N ARG A 184 -5.57 -21.53 -18.58
CA ARG A 184 -6.56 -21.42 -19.66
C ARG A 184 -7.79 -22.30 -19.42
N ASP A 185 -7.59 -23.56 -19.06
CA ASP A 185 -8.68 -24.52 -18.95
C ASP A 185 -9.55 -24.26 -17.72
N THR A 186 -8.96 -23.87 -16.62
CA THR A 186 -9.68 -23.43 -15.42
C THR A 186 -10.49 -22.17 -15.68
N LEU A 187 -9.90 -21.19 -16.42
CA LEU A 187 -10.63 -19.97 -16.79
C LEU A 187 -11.84 -20.29 -17.68
N ILE A 188 -11.69 -21.13 -18.68
CA ILE A 188 -12.80 -21.54 -19.57
C ILE A 188 -13.90 -22.21 -18.77
N ARG A 189 -13.57 -23.16 -17.89
CA ARG A 189 -14.53 -23.84 -17.02
C ARG A 189 -15.24 -22.88 -16.07
N PHE A 190 -14.50 -21.94 -15.49
CA PHE A 190 -15.05 -20.90 -14.62
C PHE A 190 -16.06 -20.01 -15.38
N LEU A 191 -15.68 -19.47 -16.52
CA LEU A 191 -16.56 -18.64 -17.36
C LEU A 191 -17.80 -19.38 -17.80
N LYS A 192 -17.68 -20.64 -18.21
CA LYS A 192 -18.85 -21.49 -18.56
C LYS A 192 -19.78 -21.71 -17.37
N TYR A 193 -19.23 -21.88 -16.16
CA TYR A 193 -20.03 -22.07 -14.95
C TYR A 193 -20.87 -20.84 -14.60
N ILE A 194 -20.33 -19.64 -14.77
CA ILE A 194 -21.01 -18.38 -14.44
C ILE A 194 -21.86 -17.80 -15.59
N GLU A 195 -21.85 -18.40 -16.77
CA GLU A 195 -22.56 -17.93 -17.97
C GLU A 195 -24.07 -17.64 -17.75
N PRO A 196 -24.81 -18.41 -16.93
CA PRO A 196 -26.21 -18.11 -16.61
C PRO A 196 -26.41 -16.78 -15.87
N PHE A 197 -25.39 -16.27 -15.18
CA PHE A 197 -25.43 -15.02 -14.42
C PHE A 197 -24.90 -13.86 -15.28
N LYS A 198 -25.68 -13.36 -16.23
CA LYS A 198 -25.24 -12.48 -17.32
C LYS A 198 -24.40 -11.28 -16.88
N GLU A 199 -24.77 -10.54 -15.82
CA GLU A 199 -23.99 -9.39 -15.32
C GLU A 199 -22.61 -9.83 -14.78
N VAL A 200 -22.61 -10.89 -13.97
CA VAL A 200 -21.39 -11.43 -13.34
C VAL A 200 -20.48 -12.05 -14.41
N TYR A 201 -21.06 -12.78 -15.36
CA TYR A 201 -20.35 -13.34 -16.50
C TYR A 201 -19.66 -12.26 -17.33
N THR A 202 -20.43 -11.25 -17.76
CA THR A 202 -19.89 -10.14 -18.56
C THR A 202 -18.77 -9.42 -17.83
N PHE A 203 -18.91 -9.23 -16.53
CA PHE A 203 -17.89 -8.57 -15.71
C PHE A 203 -16.59 -9.39 -15.64
N PHE A 204 -16.64 -10.67 -15.29
CA PHE A 204 -15.44 -11.50 -15.19
C PHE A 204 -14.84 -11.85 -16.54
N TYR A 205 -15.66 -11.96 -17.58
CA TYR A 205 -15.21 -12.08 -18.96
C TYR A 205 -14.41 -10.83 -19.36
N LEU A 206 -14.96 -9.64 -19.13
CA LEU A 206 -14.27 -8.38 -19.39
C LEU A 206 -12.92 -8.31 -18.66
N LEU A 207 -12.87 -8.64 -17.36
CA LEU A 207 -11.60 -8.64 -16.61
C LEU A 207 -10.58 -9.61 -17.21
N SER A 208 -11.02 -10.81 -17.58
CA SER A 208 -10.16 -11.87 -18.11
C SER A 208 -9.56 -11.52 -19.49
N TYR A 209 -10.31 -10.81 -20.31
CA TYR A 209 -9.90 -10.49 -21.68
C TYR A 209 -9.24 -9.13 -21.85
N THR A 210 -9.33 -8.26 -20.84
CA THR A 210 -8.74 -6.91 -20.90
C THR A 210 -7.66 -6.67 -19.87
N GLY A 211 -7.65 -7.44 -18.78
CA GLY A 211 -6.78 -7.22 -17.63
C GLY A 211 -7.09 -5.93 -16.86
N LEU A 212 -8.29 -5.36 -16.98
CA LEU A 212 -8.74 -4.19 -16.22
C LEU A 212 -8.69 -4.44 -14.71
N ARG A 213 -8.38 -3.38 -13.94
CA ARG A 213 -8.61 -3.42 -12.49
C ARG A 213 -10.12 -3.34 -12.22
N CYS A 214 -10.60 -3.97 -11.14
CA CYS A 214 -12.03 -3.93 -10.79
C CYS A 214 -12.59 -2.51 -10.75
N GLY A 215 -11.84 -1.58 -10.17
CA GLY A 215 -12.26 -0.18 -10.11
C GLY A 215 -12.33 0.49 -11.47
N GLU A 216 -11.46 0.12 -12.42
CA GLU A 216 -11.49 0.58 -13.81
C GLU A 216 -12.75 0.02 -14.51
N ALA A 217 -13.00 -1.28 -14.39
CA ALA A 217 -14.15 -1.94 -14.99
C ALA A 217 -15.49 -1.38 -14.47
N PHE A 218 -15.64 -1.15 -13.16
CA PHE A 218 -16.84 -0.55 -12.59
C PHE A 218 -17.02 0.95 -12.88
N ALA A 219 -15.94 1.63 -13.30
CA ALA A 219 -16.01 3.03 -13.71
C ALA A 219 -16.37 3.20 -15.19
N LEU A 220 -16.35 2.13 -16.00
CA LEU A 220 -16.65 2.21 -17.43
C LEU A 220 -18.08 2.69 -17.67
N THR A 221 -18.19 3.63 -18.59
CA THR A 221 -19.46 4.05 -19.22
C THR A 221 -19.50 3.54 -20.64
N TRP A 222 -20.68 3.47 -21.24
CA TRP A 222 -20.82 3.07 -22.63
C TRP A 222 -20.06 4.01 -23.61
N ASN A 223 -19.84 5.26 -23.23
CA ASN A 223 -19.04 6.22 -23.98
C ASN A 223 -17.54 5.90 -23.99
N ASP A 224 -17.07 5.04 -23.07
CA ASP A 224 -15.67 4.60 -23.07
C ASP A 224 -15.42 3.41 -23.99
N ILE A 225 -16.49 2.81 -24.58
CA ILE A 225 -16.40 1.66 -25.48
C ILE A 225 -16.64 2.15 -26.90
N ASP A 226 -15.61 2.07 -27.72
CA ASP A 226 -15.67 2.37 -29.14
C ASP A 226 -15.84 1.07 -29.92
N PHE A 227 -17.09 0.75 -30.23
CA PHE A 227 -17.43 -0.44 -31.01
C PHE A 227 -16.94 -0.35 -32.46
N LYS A 228 -16.77 0.85 -33.03
CA LYS A 228 -16.28 1.04 -34.39
C LYS A 228 -14.79 0.72 -34.53
N ASN A 229 -14.01 1.11 -33.51
CA ASN A 229 -12.56 0.88 -33.48
C ASN A 229 -12.16 -0.31 -32.60
N HIS A 230 -13.11 -1.13 -32.15
CA HIS A 230 -12.90 -2.32 -31.31
C HIS A 230 -12.00 -2.00 -30.08
N SER A 231 -12.36 -0.97 -29.31
CA SER A 231 -11.48 -0.50 -28.24
C SER A 231 -12.23 0.03 -27.01
N ILE A 232 -11.53 -0.01 -25.85
CA ILE A 232 -12.00 0.54 -24.58
C ILE A 232 -11.01 1.60 -24.13
N ASN A 233 -11.49 2.81 -23.83
CA ASN A 233 -10.70 3.90 -23.28
C ASN A 233 -10.74 3.83 -21.75
N VAL A 234 -9.60 3.51 -21.13
CA VAL A 234 -9.44 3.39 -19.68
C VAL A 234 -8.84 4.70 -19.14
N ASN A 235 -9.65 5.56 -18.58
CA ASN A 235 -9.23 6.88 -18.09
C ASN A 235 -9.64 7.16 -16.64
N LYS A 236 -10.50 6.34 -16.05
CA LYS A 236 -11.08 6.53 -14.72
C LYS A 236 -11.18 5.23 -13.93
N THR A 237 -11.37 5.36 -12.62
CA THR A 237 -11.50 4.25 -11.69
C THR A 237 -12.42 4.61 -10.55
N VAL A 238 -13.15 3.65 -10.02
CA VAL A 238 -13.86 3.78 -8.73
C VAL A 238 -12.84 3.82 -7.61
N ALA A 239 -12.87 4.88 -6.83
CA ALA A 239 -12.09 5.06 -5.61
C ALA A 239 -13.02 5.19 -4.40
N ARG A 240 -12.47 5.06 -3.19
CA ARG A 240 -13.21 5.18 -1.94
C ARG A 240 -12.62 6.28 -1.08
N SER A 241 -13.49 7.11 -0.49
CA SER A 241 -13.16 8.07 0.55
C SER A 241 -13.74 7.64 1.90
N ILE A 242 -13.58 8.46 2.93
CA ILE A 242 -14.18 8.22 4.25
C ILE A 242 -15.70 8.25 4.17
N GLU A 243 -16.23 9.14 3.34
CA GLU A 243 -17.67 9.39 3.24
C GLU A 243 -18.35 8.44 2.26
N ASP A 244 -17.80 8.28 1.05
CA ASP A 244 -18.40 7.42 0.01
C ASP A 244 -17.38 7.00 -1.05
N LYS A 245 -17.86 6.22 -2.03
CA LYS A 245 -17.17 5.90 -3.27
C LYS A 245 -17.35 7.02 -4.28
N TYR A 246 -16.34 7.26 -5.11
CA TYR A 246 -16.35 8.29 -6.14
C TYR A 246 -15.56 7.84 -7.37
N ILE A 247 -15.83 8.46 -8.51
CA ILE A 247 -15.03 8.29 -9.72
C ILE A 247 -13.80 9.20 -9.65
N SER A 248 -12.63 8.60 -9.82
CA SER A 248 -11.35 9.31 -9.88
C SER A 248 -10.70 9.04 -11.22
N GLN A 249 -9.91 9.96 -11.71
CA GLN A 249 -8.98 9.66 -12.80
C GLN A 249 -7.98 8.59 -12.37
N THR A 250 -7.45 7.83 -13.33
CA THR A 250 -6.43 6.82 -13.05
C THR A 250 -5.22 7.42 -12.35
N LYS A 251 -4.56 6.66 -11.47
CA LYS A 251 -3.51 7.16 -10.55
C LYS A 251 -2.25 7.66 -11.26
N THR A 252 -1.96 7.18 -12.46
CA THR A 252 -0.73 7.46 -13.21
C THR A 252 -1.06 7.74 -14.67
N LYS A 253 -0.15 8.43 -15.36
CA LYS A 253 -0.25 8.61 -16.82
C LYS A 253 -0.35 7.26 -17.55
N ASN A 254 0.39 6.26 -17.11
CA ASN A 254 0.35 4.90 -17.66
C ASN A 254 -0.98 4.17 -17.36
N GLY A 255 -1.77 4.66 -16.42
CA GLY A 255 -3.12 4.13 -16.17
C GLY A 255 -4.13 4.54 -17.22
N MET A 256 -3.92 5.66 -17.93
CA MET A 256 -4.74 6.07 -19.06
C MET A 256 -4.23 5.34 -20.33
N ARG A 257 -5.08 4.52 -20.91
CA ARG A 257 -4.72 3.67 -22.04
C ARG A 257 -5.95 3.28 -22.84
N ILE A 258 -5.72 2.94 -24.08
CA ILE A 258 -6.72 2.34 -24.99
C ILE A 258 -6.41 0.85 -25.11
N ILE A 259 -7.39 0.01 -24.84
CA ILE A 259 -7.26 -1.45 -24.92
C ILE A 259 -8.07 -1.93 -26.12
N ARG A 260 -7.42 -2.57 -27.09
CA ARG A 260 -8.13 -3.28 -28.15
C ARG A 260 -8.85 -4.51 -27.59
N ILE A 261 -10.07 -4.73 -28.05
CA ILE A 261 -10.91 -5.88 -27.70
C ILE A 261 -11.13 -6.76 -28.92
N ASN A 262 -11.38 -8.05 -28.66
CA ASN A 262 -11.70 -9.00 -29.73
C ASN A 262 -13.22 -9.05 -29.99
N ASN A 263 -13.60 -9.61 -31.13
CA ASN A 263 -14.99 -9.70 -31.56
C ASN A 263 -15.90 -10.40 -30.55
N SER A 264 -15.39 -11.42 -29.84
CA SER A 264 -16.18 -12.16 -28.84
C SER A 264 -16.55 -11.29 -27.65
N LEU A 265 -15.62 -10.48 -27.14
CA LEU A 265 -15.90 -9.54 -26.04
C LEU A 265 -16.81 -8.41 -26.51
N GLU A 266 -16.60 -7.92 -27.73
CA GLU A 266 -17.46 -6.89 -28.34
C GLU A 266 -18.90 -7.38 -28.45
N HIS A 267 -19.11 -8.56 -28.99
CA HIS A 267 -20.44 -9.18 -29.10
C HIS A 267 -21.11 -9.29 -27.72
N LEU A 268 -20.38 -9.82 -26.75
CA LEU A 268 -20.88 -9.93 -25.36
C LEU A 268 -21.24 -8.56 -24.76
N LEU A 269 -20.45 -7.51 -25.02
CA LEU A 269 -20.75 -6.16 -24.53
C LEU A 269 -21.98 -5.55 -25.21
N ASN A 270 -22.20 -5.82 -26.52
CA ASN A 270 -23.40 -5.40 -27.22
C ASN A 270 -24.64 -6.11 -26.65
N GLU A 271 -24.62 -7.43 -26.50
CA GLU A 271 -25.69 -8.18 -25.85
C GLU A 271 -26.01 -7.64 -24.44
N TRP A 272 -24.95 -7.38 -23.65
CA TRP A 272 -25.12 -6.83 -22.31
C TRP A 272 -25.71 -5.42 -22.32
N LYS A 273 -25.38 -4.59 -23.30
CA LYS A 273 -25.92 -3.26 -23.47
C LYS A 273 -27.43 -3.30 -23.71
N GLU A 274 -27.89 -4.22 -24.55
CA GLU A 274 -29.31 -4.43 -24.82
C GLU A 274 -30.06 -4.97 -23.59
N LEU A 275 -29.53 -6.01 -22.95
CA LEU A 275 -30.12 -6.62 -21.75
C LEU A 275 -30.18 -5.69 -20.55
N SER A 276 -29.13 -4.88 -20.34
CA SER A 276 -29.04 -3.98 -19.19
C SER A 276 -29.90 -2.73 -19.30
N GLY A 277 -30.38 -2.40 -20.50
CA GLY A 277 -31.17 -1.21 -20.79
C GLY A 277 -30.31 0.06 -20.87
N ASN A 278 -31.00 1.20 -20.96
CA ASN A 278 -30.32 2.50 -21.20
C ASN A 278 -29.65 3.04 -19.94
N LYS A 279 -28.51 2.43 -19.52
CA LYS A 279 -27.73 2.78 -18.35
C LYS A 279 -26.53 3.64 -18.74
N THR A 280 -26.06 4.47 -17.79
CA THR A 280 -24.84 5.27 -17.98
C THR A 280 -23.59 4.42 -17.87
N TYR A 281 -23.52 3.60 -16.81
CA TYR A 281 -22.38 2.72 -16.56
C TYR A 281 -22.60 1.34 -17.17
N VAL A 282 -21.54 0.71 -17.64
CA VAL A 282 -21.60 -0.67 -18.15
C VAL A 282 -22.08 -1.62 -17.07
N PHE A 283 -21.65 -1.41 -15.83
CA PHE A 283 -22.13 -2.13 -14.64
C PHE A 283 -22.72 -1.12 -13.64
N GLN A 284 -24.03 -1.16 -13.46
CA GLN A 284 -24.76 -0.18 -12.69
C GLN A 284 -25.67 -0.86 -11.66
N ASN A 285 -25.57 -0.41 -10.41
CA ASN A 285 -26.39 -0.94 -9.33
C ASN A 285 -27.85 -0.43 -9.39
N ARG A 286 -28.70 -0.94 -8.51
CA ARG A 286 -30.13 -0.57 -8.44
C ARG A 286 -30.38 0.92 -8.16
N ASN A 287 -29.40 1.62 -7.61
CA ASN A 287 -29.48 3.06 -7.31
C ASN A 287 -28.96 3.93 -8.46
N ASN A 288 -28.89 3.41 -9.68
CA ASN A 288 -28.34 4.09 -10.85
C ASN A 288 -26.91 4.61 -10.68
N SER A 289 -26.11 3.95 -9.84
CA SER A 289 -24.73 4.31 -9.55
C SER A 289 -23.79 3.12 -9.85
N PHE A 290 -22.50 3.40 -9.96
CA PHE A 290 -21.46 2.38 -10.16
C PHE A 290 -21.32 1.46 -8.94
N TYR A 291 -20.83 0.24 -9.15
CA TYR A 291 -20.49 -0.69 -8.07
C TYR A 291 -19.18 -0.30 -7.37
N SER A 292 -18.96 -0.81 -6.16
CA SER A 292 -17.68 -0.77 -5.49
C SER A 292 -16.84 -2.01 -5.82
N SER A 293 -15.52 -1.92 -5.67
CA SER A 293 -14.64 -3.09 -5.88
C SER A 293 -14.99 -4.28 -4.96
N ASN A 294 -15.60 -4.02 -3.80
CA ASN A 294 -16.06 -5.08 -2.89
C ASN A 294 -17.17 -5.94 -3.50
N THR A 295 -17.94 -5.39 -4.44
CA THR A 295 -19.01 -6.16 -5.14
C THR A 295 -18.41 -7.31 -5.94
N ALA A 296 -17.29 -7.09 -6.64
CA ALA A 296 -16.61 -8.16 -7.36
C ALA A 296 -16.07 -9.26 -6.41
N VAL A 297 -15.59 -8.86 -5.24
CA VAL A 297 -15.15 -9.80 -4.20
C VAL A 297 -16.34 -10.61 -3.68
N TYR A 298 -17.46 -9.96 -3.43
CA TYR A 298 -18.70 -10.63 -3.00
C TYR A 298 -19.19 -11.62 -4.06
N TRP A 299 -19.34 -11.21 -5.32
CA TRP A 299 -19.75 -12.11 -6.42
C TRP A 299 -18.82 -13.32 -6.53
N LEU A 300 -17.51 -13.08 -6.51
CA LEU A 300 -16.54 -14.17 -6.61
C LEU A 300 -16.60 -15.14 -5.44
N ASN A 301 -16.75 -14.64 -4.21
CA ASN A 301 -16.89 -15.50 -3.04
C ASN A 301 -18.15 -16.36 -3.11
N GLN A 302 -19.29 -15.80 -3.53
CA GLN A 302 -20.52 -16.56 -3.71
C GLN A 302 -20.36 -17.68 -4.75
N ILE A 303 -19.61 -17.45 -5.84
CA ILE A 303 -19.33 -18.46 -6.84
C ILE A 303 -18.39 -19.55 -6.29
N LEU A 304 -17.35 -19.14 -5.54
CA LEU A 304 -16.36 -20.07 -5.01
C LEU A 304 -16.87 -20.89 -3.82
N GLU A 305 -17.90 -20.39 -3.12
CA GLU A 305 -18.63 -21.16 -2.11
C GLU A 305 -19.42 -22.29 -2.79
N GLY A 306 -19.12 -23.53 -2.43
CA GLY A 306 -19.79 -24.71 -3.02
C GLY A 306 -19.25 -25.17 -4.37
N THR A 307 -18.12 -24.63 -4.85
CA THR A 307 -17.42 -25.10 -6.05
C THR A 307 -15.98 -25.52 -5.74
N ASN A 308 -15.41 -26.36 -6.61
CA ASN A 308 -14.01 -26.80 -6.52
C ASN A 308 -13.04 -25.90 -7.30
N PHE A 309 -13.42 -24.68 -7.67
CA PHE A 309 -12.49 -23.75 -8.31
C PHE A 309 -11.42 -23.30 -7.33
N PRO A 310 -10.15 -23.20 -7.77
CA PRO A 310 -9.09 -22.64 -6.94
C PRO A 310 -9.45 -21.22 -6.48
N ARG A 311 -9.18 -20.91 -5.20
CA ARG A 311 -9.44 -19.56 -4.67
C ARG A 311 -8.55 -18.52 -5.35
N ILE A 312 -9.20 -17.55 -5.97
CA ILE A 312 -8.59 -16.42 -6.66
C ILE A 312 -9.21 -15.12 -6.13
N THR A 313 -8.55 -13.99 -6.34
CA THR A 313 -9.15 -12.68 -6.10
C THR A 313 -9.57 -12.04 -7.42
N PRO A 314 -10.46 -11.04 -7.44
CA PRO A 314 -10.76 -10.31 -8.67
C PRO A 314 -9.50 -9.72 -9.35
N HIS A 315 -8.46 -9.38 -8.59
CA HIS A 315 -7.18 -8.96 -9.16
C HIS A 315 -6.41 -10.13 -9.82
N GLY A 316 -6.66 -11.36 -9.37
CA GLY A 316 -6.10 -12.56 -9.97
C GLY A 316 -6.52 -12.77 -11.43
N PHE A 317 -7.69 -12.28 -11.88
CA PHE A 317 -8.08 -12.30 -13.29
C PHE A 317 -7.18 -11.43 -14.17
N ARG A 318 -6.66 -10.33 -13.63
CA ARG A 318 -5.65 -9.53 -14.31
C ARG A 318 -4.31 -10.27 -14.39
N HIS A 319 -3.93 -11.02 -13.37
CA HIS A 319 -2.76 -11.92 -13.43
C HIS A 319 -2.99 -13.04 -14.43
N THR A 320 -4.18 -13.63 -14.48
CA THR A 320 -4.59 -14.61 -15.49
C THR A 320 -4.41 -14.05 -16.90
N HIS A 321 -4.93 -12.84 -17.16
CA HIS A 321 -4.77 -12.19 -18.46
C HIS A 321 -3.30 -12.00 -18.85
N ALA A 322 -2.48 -11.50 -17.92
CA ALA A 322 -1.04 -11.30 -18.15
C ALA A 322 -0.30 -12.63 -18.44
N SER A 323 -0.62 -13.67 -17.67
CA SER A 323 -0.02 -15.00 -17.83
C SER A 323 -0.40 -15.63 -19.17
N LEU A 324 -1.68 -15.57 -19.57
CA LEU A 324 -2.14 -16.10 -20.83
C LEU A 324 -1.57 -15.33 -22.04
N LEU A 325 -1.37 -14.01 -21.94
CA LEU A 325 -0.67 -13.24 -22.96
C LEU A 325 0.80 -13.66 -23.10
N ALA A 326 1.49 -13.86 -21.95
CA ALA A 326 2.88 -14.35 -21.95
C ALA A 326 2.97 -15.77 -22.52
N GLU A 327 2.00 -16.65 -22.24
CA GLU A 327 1.88 -17.97 -22.83
C GLU A 327 1.65 -17.92 -24.34
N ALA A 328 0.88 -16.94 -24.81
CA ALA A 328 0.64 -16.70 -26.22
C ALA A 328 1.85 -16.07 -26.94
N GLY A 329 2.92 -15.71 -26.21
CA GLY A 329 4.16 -15.17 -26.78
C GLY A 329 4.17 -13.65 -26.93
N ALA A 330 3.27 -12.93 -26.26
CA ALA A 330 3.30 -11.46 -26.23
C ALA A 330 4.54 -10.94 -25.50
N ASP A 331 5.11 -9.85 -25.98
CA ASP A 331 6.28 -9.22 -25.39
C ASP A 331 5.95 -8.61 -24.02
N LEU A 332 6.94 -8.62 -23.12
CA LEU A 332 6.80 -8.05 -21.78
C LEU A 332 6.35 -6.60 -21.79
N LYS A 333 6.81 -5.82 -22.76
CA LYS A 333 6.46 -4.41 -22.93
C LYS A 333 5.01 -4.24 -23.35
N ASP A 334 4.52 -5.04 -24.27
CA ASP A 334 3.13 -5.03 -24.74
C ASP A 334 2.16 -5.39 -23.59
N ILE A 335 2.53 -6.40 -22.79
CA ILE A 335 1.76 -6.77 -21.58
C ILE A 335 1.76 -5.63 -20.58
N GLN A 336 2.90 -4.97 -20.34
CA GLN A 336 3.01 -3.83 -19.44
C GLN A 336 2.09 -2.68 -19.87
N ASP A 337 2.15 -2.30 -21.13
CA ASP A 337 1.39 -1.17 -21.68
C ASP A 337 -0.11 -1.48 -21.70
N ARG A 338 -0.51 -2.69 -22.11
CA ARG A 338 -1.90 -3.13 -22.07
C ARG A 338 -2.48 -3.11 -20.65
N LEU A 339 -1.71 -3.53 -19.66
CA LEU A 339 -2.13 -3.53 -18.26
C LEU A 339 -2.04 -2.13 -17.64
N GLY A 340 -1.18 -1.24 -18.12
CA GLY A 340 -0.90 0.06 -17.52
C GLY A 340 -0.16 -0.09 -16.17
N HIS A 341 0.88 -0.93 -16.14
CA HIS A 341 1.79 -1.03 -15.00
C HIS A 341 2.84 0.08 -15.07
N GLY A 342 2.92 0.89 -14.01
CA GLY A 342 3.93 1.95 -13.91
C GLY A 342 5.35 1.42 -13.72
N ASP A 343 5.48 0.19 -13.17
CA ASP A 343 6.73 -0.50 -12.91
C ASP A 343 6.75 -1.83 -13.69
N ILE A 344 7.79 -2.00 -14.50
CA ILE A 344 8.01 -3.21 -15.30
C ILE A 344 8.23 -4.46 -14.43
N GLN A 345 8.79 -4.29 -13.23
CA GLN A 345 9.05 -5.40 -12.30
C GLN A 345 7.77 -6.17 -11.95
N THR A 346 6.65 -5.45 -11.84
CA THR A 346 5.34 -6.08 -11.60
C THR A 346 4.94 -7.03 -12.73
N THR A 347 5.21 -6.66 -13.99
CA THR A 347 4.93 -7.52 -15.15
C THR A 347 5.97 -8.61 -15.31
N ALA A 348 7.26 -8.29 -15.05
CA ALA A 348 8.35 -9.23 -15.14
C ALA A 348 8.20 -10.42 -14.18
N ASN A 349 7.72 -10.19 -12.97
CA ASN A 349 7.43 -11.25 -11.99
C ASN A 349 6.38 -12.25 -12.51
N ILE A 350 5.34 -11.77 -13.19
CA ILE A 350 4.32 -12.63 -13.81
C ILE A 350 4.94 -13.40 -14.98
N TYR A 351 5.66 -12.69 -15.85
CA TYR A 351 6.29 -13.25 -17.04
C TYR A 351 7.29 -14.36 -16.70
N THR A 352 8.16 -14.13 -15.71
CA THR A 352 9.17 -15.10 -15.26
C THR A 352 8.53 -16.39 -14.71
N HIS A 353 7.41 -16.28 -14.02
CA HIS A 353 6.68 -17.44 -13.50
C HIS A 353 6.15 -18.34 -14.63
N VAL A 354 5.69 -17.74 -15.71
CA VAL A 354 5.14 -18.46 -16.88
C VAL A 354 6.26 -19.05 -17.74
N THR A 355 7.35 -18.29 -17.96
CA THR A 355 8.43 -18.69 -18.85
C THR A 355 9.38 -19.71 -18.23
N ASN A 356 9.47 -19.80 -16.89
CA ASN A 356 10.26 -20.87 -16.25
C ASN A 356 9.75 -22.27 -16.59
N ASN A 357 8.47 -22.43 -16.93
CA ASN A 357 7.90 -23.68 -17.42
C ASN A 357 8.16 -23.92 -18.92
N LYS A 358 8.77 -22.98 -19.64
CA LYS A 358 9.04 -23.03 -21.10
C LYS A 358 10.53 -22.93 -21.44
N LYS A 359 11.45 -23.12 -20.51
CA LYS A 359 12.90 -23.00 -20.75
C LYS A 359 13.43 -23.91 -21.86
N ASP A 360 12.78 -25.03 -22.12
CA ASP A 360 13.19 -25.99 -23.16
C ASP A 360 12.90 -25.50 -24.60
N ASN A 361 12.00 -24.54 -24.78
CA ASN A 361 11.57 -24.10 -26.10
C ASN A 361 12.42 -22.95 -26.72
N THR A 362 13.36 -22.38 -25.99
CA THR A 362 14.12 -21.22 -26.51
C THR A 362 15.19 -21.66 -27.51
N ILE A 363 15.83 -22.78 -27.25
CA ILE A 363 16.85 -23.38 -28.14
C ILE A 363 16.17 -23.88 -29.41
N ASP A 364 15.02 -24.56 -29.28
CA ASP A 364 14.26 -25.05 -30.45
C ASP A 364 13.77 -23.90 -31.35
N LYS A 365 13.41 -22.75 -30.80
CA LYS A 365 13.04 -21.55 -31.58
C LYS A 365 14.24 -20.96 -32.27
N PHE A 366 15.38 -20.92 -31.61
CA PHE A 366 16.64 -20.46 -32.23
C PHE A 366 17.07 -21.40 -33.34
N ASP A 367 17.03 -22.70 -33.15
CA ASP A 367 17.40 -23.70 -34.16
C ASP A 367 16.46 -23.63 -35.38
N ARG A 368 15.15 -23.41 -35.17
CA ARG A 368 14.21 -23.19 -36.28
C ARG A 368 14.52 -21.92 -37.05
N LEU A 369 14.86 -20.82 -36.39
CA LEU A 369 15.24 -19.56 -37.03
C LEU A 369 16.50 -19.75 -37.87
N MET A 370 17.52 -20.39 -37.32
CA MET A 370 18.79 -20.68 -37.99
C MET A 370 18.61 -21.67 -39.16
N SER A 371 17.74 -22.67 -39.02
CA SER A 371 17.44 -23.62 -40.09
C SER A 371 16.71 -23.00 -41.27
N LEU A 372 15.88 -21.99 -41.07
CA LEU A 372 15.21 -21.27 -42.17
C LEU A 372 16.17 -20.36 -42.97
N GLU A 373 17.19 -19.79 -42.33
CA GLU A 373 18.24 -19.04 -43.02
C GLU A 373 19.14 -19.95 -43.87
N GLY A 374 19.49 -21.12 -43.34
CA GLY A 374 20.27 -22.12 -44.09
C GLY A 374 19.57 -22.68 -45.33
N GLN A 375 18.24 -22.74 -45.36
CA GLN A 375 17.49 -23.18 -46.55
C GLN A 375 17.38 -22.12 -47.63
N LYS A 376 17.38 -20.83 -47.33
CA LYS A 376 17.38 -19.76 -48.32
C LYS A 376 18.73 -19.63 -49.02
N ASP A 377 19.82 -19.75 -48.29
CA ASP A 377 21.16 -19.67 -48.87
C ASP A 377 21.52 -20.91 -49.72
N SER A 378 21.04 -22.10 -49.33
CA SER A 378 21.27 -23.31 -50.12
C SER A 378 20.47 -23.37 -51.44
N GLN A 379 19.36 -22.63 -51.55
CA GLN A 379 18.63 -22.49 -52.82
C GLN A 379 19.23 -21.43 -53.73
N SER A 380 19.80 -20.34 -53.20
CA SER A 380 20.51 -19.34 -53.99
C SER A 380 21.86 -19.84 -54.56
N LEU A 381 22.60 -20.62 -53.76
CA LEU A 381 23.87 -21.23 -54.19
C LEU A 381 23.72 -22.33 -55.24
N LYS A 382 22.58 -23.04 -55.30
CA LYS A 382 22.31 -24.07 -56.33
C LYS A 382 21.92 -23.47 -57.69
N THR A 383 21.47 -22.22 -57.72
CA THR A 383 21.11 -21.51 -58.97
C THR A 383 22.31 -20.81 -59.60
N GLU A 384 23.34 -20.45 -58.89
CA GLU A 384 24.55 -19.82 -59.41
C GLU A 384 25.59 -20.83 -59.97
N ASN A 385 25.64 -22.07 -59.43
CA ASN A 385 26.61 -23.09 -59.87
C ASN A 385 26.25 -23.81 -61.20
N LYS A 386 25.20 -23.43 -61.89
CA LYS A 386 24.83 -23.99 -63.22
C LYS A 386 25.27 -23.16 -64.44
N LYS A 387 26.01 -22.09 -64.23
CA LYS A 387 26.37 -21.19 -65.39
C LYS A 387 27.86 -21.02 -65.67
N THR A 388 28.77 -21.75 -65.10
CA THR A 388 30.19 -21.63 -65.53
C THR A 388 30.91 -22.98 -65.41
N THR A 389 30.73 -23.84 -66.38
CA THR A 389 31.73 -24.83 -66.76
C THR A 389 31.96 -24.75 -68.24
N LYS A 390 32.93 -23.92 -68.68
CA LYS A 390 33.67 -24.12 -69.93
C LYS A 390 35.03 -24.73 -69.57
N PRO A 391 35.48 -25.76 -70.33
CA PRO A 391 36.72 -26.42 -69.99
C PRO A 391 37.89 -25.53 -70.46
N LEU A 392 38.93 -25.45 -69.63
CA LEU A 392 40.25 -24.98 -70.01
C LEU A 392 41.09 -26.23 -70.30
N ILE A 393 41.65 -26.23 -71.52
CA ILE A 393 42.70 -27.14 -72.01
C ILE A 393 43.96 -27.03 -71.19
#